data_383ea9a3bc93f2c0464c699243d586e9
#
_entry.id   383ea9a3bc93f2c0464c699243d586e9
#
_cell.length_a   1.000
_cell.length_b   1.000
_cell.length_c   1.000
_cell.angle_alpha   90.00
_cell.angle_beta   90.00
_cell.angle_gamma   90.00
#
_symmetry.space_group_name_H-M   'P 1'
#
loop_
_entity.id
_entity.type
_entity.pdbx_description
1 polymer ?
#
loop_
_entity_poly.entity_id
_entity_poly.type
_entity_poly.pdbx_seq_one_letter_code
_entity_poly.pdbx_strand_id
1 'polypeptide(L)'
;DEEPMGTKGKPINQLARLKQRTDAVNDLYSDYCKQDIKDQTLICLHVDSRSASHRQDVFFYYFDQSKTGKQLANNVQDVFEQKYARYRPGSEYQGTVSCRNLYELRVPHPTTLYVELANIKNEADRKRILPSTNRQALANWLYEGLTKT
;
A
#
# COMPACT_ATOMS: atom_id res chain seq x y z
N ASP A 1 8.24 8.19 -16.00
CA ASP A 1 6.98 7.47 -15.73
C ASP A 1 6.94 6.21 -16.58
N GLU A 2 7.24 5.08 -15.98
CA GLU A 2 7.10 3.79 -16.68
C GLU A 2 5.62 3.48 -16.90
N GLU A 3 5.29 3.00 -18.07
CA GLU A 3 3.93 2.52 -18.33
C GLU A 3 3.65 1.26 -17.51
N PRO A 4 2.43 1.11 -16.98
CA PRO A 4 2.04 -0.12 -16.32
C PRO A 4 2.20 -1.32 -17.26
N MET A 5 2.65 -2.43 -16.71
CA MET A 5 2.85 -3.66 -17.47
C MET A 5 1.55 -4.07 -18.19
N GLY A 6 1.68 -4.41 -19.47
CA GLY A 6 0.54 -4.81 -20.29
C GLY A 6 -0.26 -3.68 -20.92
N THR A 7 0.17 -2.43 -20.76
CA THR A 7 -0.54 -1.27 -21.34
C THR A 7 0.10 -0.74 -22.59
N LYS A 8 -0.71 -0.17 -23.49
CA LYS A 8 -0.26 0.52 -24.70
C LYS A 8 -0.63 2.00 -24.61
N GLY A 9 0.35 2.85 -24.28
CA GLY A 9 0.13 4.28 -24.15
C GLY A 9 -0.60 4.72 -22.88
N LYS A 10 -0.61 6.03 -22.58
CA LYS A 10 -1.28 6.59 -21.42
C LYS A 10 -2.73 6.94 -21.73
N PRO A 11 -3.71 6.43 -20.96
CA PRO A 11 -5.10 6.85 -21.09
C PRO A 11 -5.27 8.35 -20.79
N ILE A 12 -6.30 8.94 -21.38
CA ILE A 12 -6.59 10.38 -21.30
C ILE A 12 -7.02 10.80 -19.88
N ASN A 13 -7.73 9.95 -19.15
CA ASN A 13 -8.27 10.29 -17.83
C ASN A 13 -7.86 9.29 -16.73
N GLN A 14 -8.03 9.71 -15.48
CA GLN A 14 -7.62 8.94 -14.32
C GLN A 14 -8.36 7.60 -14.18
N LEU A 15 -9.67 7.56 -14.45
CA LEU A 15 -10.44 6.32 -14.35
C LEU A 15 -9.94 5.28 -15.36
N ALA A 16 -9.65 5.70 -16.59
CA ALA A 16 -9.10 4.81 -17.61
C ALA A 16 -7.70 4.29 -17.23
N ARG A 17 -6.89 5.11 -16.57
CA ARG A 17 -5.57 4.69 -16.04
C ARG A 17 -5.71 3.64 -14.94
N LEU A 18 -6.64 3.86 -14.01
CA LEU A 18 -6.93 2.90 -12.94
C LEU A 18 -7.42 1.57 -13.51
N LYS A 19 -8.35 1.63 -14.47
CA LYS A 19 -8.86 0.44 -15.16
C LYS A 19 -7.74 -0.32 -15.86
N GLN A 20 -6.87 0.38 -16.58
CA GLN A 20 -5.76 -0.22 -17.31
C GLN A 20 -4.79 -0.97 -16.39
N ARG A 21 -4.43 -0.36 -15.25
CA ARG A 21 -3.58 -0.99 -14.24
C ARG A 21 -4.26 -2.21 -13.60
N THR A 22 -5.53 -2.09 -13.29
CA THR A 22 -6.30 -3.17 -12.67
C THR A 22 -6.49 -4.34 -13.63
N ASP A 23 -6.74 -4.07 -14.92
CA ASP A 23 -6.83 -5.11 -15.95
C ASP A 23 -5.50 -5.88 -16.05
N ALA A 24 -4.35 -5.18 -16.02
CA ALA A 24 -3.04 -5.80 -16.03
C ALA A 24 -2.79 -6.69 -14.80
N VAL A 25 -3.20 -6.23 -13.62
CA VAL A 25 -3.11 -7.01 -12.38
C VAL A 25 -3.99 -8.27 -12.47
N ASN A 26 -5.22 -8.14 -12.96
CA ASN A 26 -6.15 -9.25 -13.07
C ASN A 26 -5.71 -10.28 -14.13
N ASP A 27 -5.06 -9.84 -15.20
CA ASP A 27 -4.45 -10.72 -16.19
C ASP A 27 -3.30 -11.54 -15.57
N LEU A 28 -2.42 -10.89 -14.81
CA LEU A 28 -1.34 -11.56 -14.06
C LEU A 28 -1.90 -12.54 -13.04
N TYR A 29 -2.93 -12.14 -12.31
CA TYR A 29 -3.60 -13.00 -11.34
C TYR A 29 -4.11 -14.28 -12.00
N SER A 30 -4.79 -14.15 -13.15
CA SER A 30 -5.29 -15.27 -13.94
C SER A 30 -4.17 -16.19 -14.41
N ASP A 31 -3.08 -15.62 -14.94
CA ASP A 31 -1.93 -16.39 -15.42
C ASP A 31 -1.24 -17.17 -14.30
N TYR A 32 -1.07 -16.57 -13.14
CA TYR A 32 -0.50 -17.24 -11.98
C TYR A 32 -1.44 -18.33 -11.42
N CYS A 33 -2.75 -18.11 -11.45
CA CYS A 33 -3.71 -19.16 -11.07
C CYS A 33 -3.59 -20.39 -11.98
N LYS A 34 -3.35 -20.21 -13.28
CA LYS A 34 -3.10 -21.32 -14.21
C LYS A 34 -1.82 -22.09 -13.89
N GLN A 35 -0.87 -21.47 -13.20
CA GLN A 35 0.36 -22.07 -12.72
C GLN A 35 0.22 -22.65 -11.29
N ASP A 36 -1.01 -22.72 -10.78
CA ASP A 36 -1.34 -23.15 -9.41
C ASP A 36 -0.76 -22.26 -8.29
N ILE A 37 -0.43 -21.01 -8.62
CA ILE A 37 -0.03 -19.99 -7.66
C ILE A 37 -1.29 -19.27 -7.15
N LYS A 38 -1.77 -19.67 -5.99
CA LYS A 38 -3.04 -19.19 -5.42
C LYS A 38 -2.87 -18.04 -4.44
N ASP A 39 -1.75 -18.01 -3.70
CA ASP A 39 -1.45 -16.95 -2.75
C ASP A 39 -0.86 -15.75 -3.48
N GLN A 40 -1.72 -14.79 -3.78
CA GLN A 40 -1.36 -13.58 -4.50
C GLN A 40 -1.89 -12.36 -3.72
N THR A 41 -1.04 -11.38 -3.54
CA THR A 41 -1.39 -10.13 -2.87
C THR A 41 -0.95 -8.95 -3.71
N LEU A 42 -1.83 -8.00 -3.88
CA LEU A 42 -1.53 -6.71 -4.51
C LEU A 42 -1.23 -5.67 -3.44
N ILE A 43 -0.11 -5.00 -3.56
CA ILE A 43 0.25 -3.86 -2.71
C ILE A 43 0.26 -2.61 -3.57
N CYS A 44 -0.62 -1.67 -3.26
CA CYS A 44 -0.67 -0.35 -3.92
C CYS A 44 0.09 0.65 -3.05
N LEU A 45 1.22 1.14 -3.54
CA LEU A 45 2.06 2.10 -2.82
C LEU A 45 1.76 3.51 -3.31
N HIS A 46 1.40 4.38 -2.39
CA HIS A 46 1.07 5.78 -2.66
C HIS A 46 1.82 6.74 -1.73
N VAL A 47 2.07 7.93 -2.23
CA VAL A 47 2.51 9.08 -1.45
C VAL A 47 1.45 10.16 -1.64
N ASP A 48 0.89 10.63 -0.55
CA ASP A 48 -0.20 11.59 -0.55
C ASP A 48 0.31 13.05 -0.57
N SER A 49 -0.59 13.97 -0.86
CA SER A 49 -0.34 15.42 -0.83
C SER A 49 -1.52 16.09 -0.15
N ARG A 50 -1.38 16.33 1.14
CA ARG A 50 -2.40 16.97 1.99
C ARG A 50 -1.88 18.30 2.54
N SER A 51 -2.63 18.90 3.48
CA SER A 51 -2.15 20.07 4.22
C SER A 51 -0.78 19.79 4.87
N ALA A 52 0.14 20.77 4.79
CA ALA A 52 1.50 20.64 5.34
C ALA A 52 1.54 20.35 6.85
N SER A 53 0.52 20.77 7.59
CA SER A 53 0.40 20.51 9.03
C SER A 53 -0.03 19.07 9.36
N HIS A 54 -0.50 18.30 8.38
CA HIS A 54 -1.01 16.95 8.59
C HIS A 54 0.10 15.91 8.51
N ARG A 55 0.61 15.48 9.66
CA ARG A 55 1.49 14.33 9.75
C ARG A 55 0.67 13.06 9.61
N GLN A 56 1.03 12.22 8.63
CA GLN A 56 0.26 11.02 8.29
C GLN A 56 0.87 9.75 8.87
N ASP A 57 2.21 9.69 8.99
CA ASP A 57 2.94 8.44 9.14
C ASP A 57 2.59 7.48 8.00
N VAL A 58 2.01 6.32 8.28
CA VAL A 58 1.59 5.37 7.24
C VAL A 58 0.14 4.97 7.47
N PHE A 59 -0.70 5.12 6.45
CA PHE A 59 -2.08 4.64 6.47
C PHE A 59 -2.22 3.39 5.63
N PHE A 60 -3.00 2.43 6.15
CA PHE A 60 -3.33 1.20 5.46
C PHE A 60 -4.83 1.12 5.22
N TYR A 61 -5.20 0.87 3.96
CA TYR A 61 -6.60 0.69 3.59
C TYR A 61 -6.82 -0.70 2.99
N TYR A 62 -7.93 -1.31 3.34
CA TYR A 62 -8.38 -2.58 2.79
C TYR A 62 -9.82 -2.44 2.28
N PHE A 63 -10.25 -3.39 1.44
CA PHE A 63 -11.64 -3.44 0.98
C PHE A 63 -12.55 -3.94 2.10
N ASP A 64 -13.66 -3.24 2.34
CA ASP A 64 -14.57 -3.50 3.47
C ASP A 64 -15.13 -4.93 3.53
N GLN A 65 -15.28 -5.58 2.38
CA GLN A 65 -15.75 -6.96 2.29
C GLN A 65 -14.62 -8.00 2.32
N SER A 66 -13.36 -7.57 2.41
CA SER A 66 -12.21 -8.46 2.42
C SER A 66 -11.74 -8.77 3.83
N LYS A 67 -12.07 -9.95 4.34
CA LYS A 67 -11.56 -10.42 5.64
C LYS A 67 -10.05 -10.62 5.62
N THR A 68 -9.52 -11.17 4.54
CA THR A 68 -8.07 -11.38 4.35
C THR A 68 -7.33 -10.05 4.24
N GLY A 69 -7.89 -9.07 3.53
CA GLY A 69 -7.33 -7.71 3.44
C GLY A 69 -7.28 -7.02 4.80
N LYS A 70 -8.34 -7.14 5.60
CA LYS A 70 -8.38 -6.62 6.97
C LYS A 70 -7.30 -7.24 7.84
N GLN A 71 -7.18 -8.56 7.81
CA GLN A 71 -6.16 -9.28 8.58
C GLN A 71 -4.75 -8.85 8.17
N LEU A 72 -4.51 -8.73 6.89
CA LEU A 72 -3.23 -8.31 6.33
C LEU A 72 -2.87 -6.88 6.79
N ALA A 73 -3.82 -5.95 6.69
CA ALA A 73 -3.64 -4.58 7.13
C ALA A 73 -3.31 -4.48 8.63
N ASN A 74 -4.02 -5.23 9.46
CA ASN A 74 -3.76 -5.28 10.90
C ASN A 74 -2.38 -5.87 11.21
N ASN A 75 -1.99 -6.95 10.54
CA ASN A 75 -0.66 -7.54 10.74
C ASN A 75 0.47 -6.55 10.41
N VAL A 76 0.32 -5.81 9.33
CA VAL A 76 1.32 -4.79 8.93
C VAL A 76 1.32 -3.63 9.93
N GLN A 77 0.17 -3.16 10.36
CA GLN A 77 0.09 -2.09 11.37
C GLN A 77 0.75 -2.51 12.69
N ASP A 78 0.51 -3.72 13.16
CA ASP A 78 1.13 -4.24 14.39
C ASP A 78 2.65 -4.18 14.30
N VAL A 79 3.23 -4.56 13.17
CA VAL A 79 4.68 -4.46 12.95
C VAL A 79 5.13 -3.00 13.01
N PHE A 80 4.42 -2.08 12.36
CA PHE A 80 4.78 -0.66 12.37
C PHE A 80 4.73 -0.07 13.77
N GLU A 81 3.71 -0.37 14.55
CA GLU A 81 3.59 0.07 15.95
C GLU A 81 4.79 -0.43 16.79
N GLN A 82 5.14 -1.70 16.67
CA GLN A 82 6.28 -2.28 17.38
C GLN A 82 7.61 -1.63 16.97
N LYS A 83 7.80 -1.40 15.68
CA LYS A 83 9.04 -0.78 15.16
C LYS A 83 9.14 0.69 15.59
N TYR A 84 8.05 1.44 15.59
CA TYR A 84 8.03 2.82 16.11
C TYR A 84 8.38 2.86 17.60
N ALA A 85 7.78 1.99 18.41
CA ALA A 85 8.09 1.91 19.83
C ALA A 85 9.58 1.61 20.08
N ARG A 86 10.19 0.76 19.26
CA ARG A 86 11.59 0.37 19.40
C ARG A 86 12.58 1.40 18.87
N TYR A 87 12.35 1.92 17.66
CA TYR A 87 13.34 2.74 16.95
C TYR A 87 13.06 4.24 16.98
N ARG A 88 11.89 4.65 17.41
CA ARG A 88 11.49 6.05 17.54
C ARG A 88 10.83 6.30 18.89
N PRO A 89 11.51 5.97 20.01
CA PRO A 89 10.93 6.20 21.34
C PRO A 89 10.62 7.69 21.53
N GLY A 90 9.47 7.99 22.11
CA GLY A 90 9.00 9.36 22.27
C GLY A 90 8.28 9.95 21.05
N SER A 91 8.24 9.24 19.93
CA SER A 91 7.44 9.62 18.75
C SER A 91 6.23 8.69 18.66
N GLU A 92 5.05 9.24 18.89
CA GLU A 92 3.81 8.48 18.79
C GLU A 92 3.52 8.10 17.34
N TYR A 93 3.23 6.83 17.09
CA TYR A 93 2.78 6.36 15.78
C TYR A 93 1.34 6.83 15.54
N GLN A 94 1.13 7.57 14.45
CA GLN A 94 -0.18 8.15 14.10
C GLN A 94 -0.84 7.47 12.90
N GLY A 95 -0.27 6.37 12.42
CA GLY A 95 -0.83 5.61 11.32
C GLY A 95 -2.14 4.93 11.68
N THR A 96 -2.94 4.62 10.67
CA THR A 96 -4.26 4.02 10.85
C THR A 96 -4.50 2.87 9.89
N VAL A 97 -5.40 1.99 10.29
CA VAL A 97 -6.01 0.98 9.42
C VAL A 97 -7.49 1.30 9.29
N SER A 98 -7.99 1.36 8.08
CA SER A 98 -9.42 1.54 7.82
C SER A 98 -9.86 0.86 6.53
N CYS A 99 -11.15 0.57 6.41
CA CYS A 99 -11.72 0.08 5.16
C CYS A 99 -12.13 1.24 4.26
N ARG A 100 -11.95 1.05 2.95
CA ARG A 100 -12.41 1.99 1.94
C ARG A 100 -12.93 1.25 0.71
N ASN A 101 -13.84 1.89 0.01
CA ASN A 101 -14.38 1.38 -1.26
C ASN A 101 -13.70 2.10 -2.44
N LEU A 102 -12.38 1.99 -2.52
CA LEU A 102 -11.62 2.52 -3.63
C LEU A 102 -11.61 1.54 -4.81
N TYR A 103 -11.55 2.06 -6.03
CA TYR A 103 -11.44 1.26 -7.24
C TYR A 103 -10.27 0.26 -7.16
N GLU A 104 -9.11 0.73 -6.73
CA GLU A 104 -7.88 -0.07 -6.59
C GLU A 104 -7.96 -1.15 -5.51
N LEU A 105 -8.94 -1.08 -4.61
CA LEU A 105 -9.21 -2.09 -3.59
C LEU A 105 -10.33 -3.07 -4.01
N ARG A 106 -11.33 -2.56 -4.73
CA ARG A 106 -12.54 -3.31 -5.05
C ARG A 106 -12.39 -4.19 -6.30
N VAL A 107 -11.75 -3.69 -7.34
CA VAL A 107 -11.74 -4.33 -8.67
C VAL A 107 -10.64 -5.38 -8.83
N PRO A 108 -9.43 -5.26 -8.25
CA PRO A 108 -8.42 -6.32 -8.34
C PRO A 108 -8.90 -7.63 -7.74
N HIS A 109 -8.58 -8.74 -8.39
CA HIS A 109 -8.94 -10.08 -7.93
C HIS A 109 -8.11 -10.55 -6.72
N PRO A 110 -6.78 -10.30 -6.65
CA PRO A 110 -6.02 -10.69 -5.48
C PRO A 110 -6.41 -9.86 -4.24
N THR A 111 -6.15 -10.40 -3.06
CA THR A 111 -6.20 -9.61 -1.82
C THR A 111 -5.34 -8.36 -1.98
N THR A 112 -5.90 -7.21 -1.66
CA THR A 112 -5.24 -5.93 -1.91
C THR A 112 -5.08 -5.12 -0.63
N LEU A 113 -3.87 -4.60 -0.43
CA LEU A 113 -3.53 -3.62 0.60
C LEU A 113 -3.12 -2.31 -0.08
N TYR A 114 -3.78 -1.22 0.29
CA TYR A 114 -3.46 0.13 -0.17
C TYR A 114 -2.67 0.84 0.92
N VAL A 115 -1.48 1.31 0.59
CA VAL A 115 -0.55 1.90 1.56
C VAL A 115 -0.27 3.35 1.19
N GLU A 116 -0.67 4.26 2.04
CA GLU A 116 -0.28 5.67 2.00
C GLU A 116 0.97 5.86 2.84
N LEU A 117 2.13 5.96 2.19
CA LEU A 117 3.44 5.96 2.85
C LEU A 117 3.74 7.25 3.60
N ALA A 118 3.20 8.38 3.14
CA ALA A 118 3.51 9.68 3.70
C ALA A 118 2.64 10.78 3.07
N ASN A 119 2.51 11.90 3.78
CA ASN A 119 2.11 13.17 3.19
C ASN A 119 3.36 13.95 2.77
N ILE A 120 3.59 14.09 1.48
CA ILE A 120 4.82 14.71 0.94
C ILE A 120 4.97 16.18 1.32
N LYS A 121 3.90 16.85 1.70
CA LYS A 121 3.92 18.25 2.14
C LYS A 121 4.28 18.42 3.62
N ASN A 122 4.22 17.35 4.40
CA ASN A 122 4.57 17.40 5.82
C ASN A 122 6.06 17.14 6.02
N GLU A 123 6.73 18.00 6.80
CA GLU A 123 8.17 17.91 7.01
C GLU A 123 8.59 16.61 7.71
N ALA A 124 7.88 16.18 8.75
CA ALA A 124 8.20 14.94 9.46
C ALA A 124 8.03 13.72 8.56
N ASP A 125 6.97 13.68 7.74
CA ASP A 125 6.75 12.60 6.77
C ASP A 125 7.85 12.59 5.70
N ARG A 126 8.26 13.76 5.18
CA ARG A 126 9.37 13.85 4.22
C ARG A 126 10.67 13.30 4.80
N LYS A 127 11.03 13.69 6.01
CA LYS A 127 12.23 13.19 6.68
C LYS A 127 12.24 11.68 6.85
N ARG A 128 11.06 11.09 6.97
CA ARG A 128 10.89 9.65 7.12
C ARG A 128 11.04 8.88 5.81
N ILE A 129 10.60 9.43 4.67
CA ILE A 129 10.57 8.70 3.39
C ILE A 129 11.67 9.09 2.40
N LEU A 130 12.26 10.29 2.50
CA LEU A 130 13.27 10.73 1.54
C LEU A 130 14.60 9.98 1.65
N PRO A 131 15.13 9.69 2.86
CA PRO A 131 16.37 8.91 2.96
C PRO A 131 16.15 7.47 2.49
N SER A 132 17.07 6.97 1.64
CA SER A 132 16.98 5.61 1.09
C SER A 132 17.00 4.52 2.16
N THR A 133 17.78 4.73 3.24
CA THR A 133 17.85 3.80 4.39
C THR A 133 16.48 3.67 5.08
N ASN A 134 15.74 4.76 5.20
CA ASN A 134 14.40 4.75 5.78
C ASN A 134 13.41 4.04 4.85
N ARG A 135 13.50 4.24 3.55
CA ARG A 135 12.66 3.50 2.59
C ARG A 135 12.93 2.00 2.65
N GLN A 136 14.19 1.60 2.81
CA GLN A 136 14.53 0.19 2.99
C GLN A 136 13.93 -0.37 4.29
N ALA A 137 13.98 0.39 5.38
CA ALA A 137 13.35 0.00 6.64
C ALA A 137 11.84 -0.18 6.48
N LEU A 138 11.16 0.77 5.82
CA LEU A 138 9.72 0.67 5.53
C LEU A 138 9.39 -0.58 4.71
N ALA A 139 10.18 -0.88 3.70
CA ALA A 139 10.01 -2.08 2.88
C ALA A 139 10.18 -3.36 3.72
N ASN A 140 11.17 -3.40 4.59
CA ASN A 140 11.40 -4.53 5.49
C ASN A 140 10.23 -4.73 6.47
N TRP A 141 9.67 -3.66 7.00
CA TRP A 141 8.53 -3.73 7.92
C TRP A 141 7.24 -4.17 7.19
N LEU A 142 7.03 -3.69 5.98
CA LEU A 142 5.93 -4.18 5.12
C LEU A 142 6.09 -5.68 4.88
N TYR A 143 7.27 -6.12 4.47
CA TYR A 143 7.54 -7.54 4.23
C TYR A 143 7.26 -8.39 5.48
N GLU A 144 7.73 -7.96 6.64
CA GLU A 144 7.52 -8.66 7.91
C GLU A 144 6.03 -8.81 8.23
N GLY A 145 5.24 -7.76 8.05
CA GLY A 145 3.80 -7.80 8.27
C GLY A 145 3.04 -8.62 7.23
N LEU A 146 3.46 -8.55 5.96
CA LEU A 146 2.84 -9.28 4.86
C LEU A 146 3.08 -10.80 4.95
N THR A 147 4.20 -11.21 5.53
CA THR A 147 4.58 -12.63 5.68
C THR A 147 4.28 -13.22 7.05
N LYS A 148 3.68 -12.44 7.93
CA LYS A 148 3.26 -12.89 9.26
C LYS A 148 2.12 -13.91 9.15
N THR A 149 2.31 -15.06 9.73
CA THR A 149 1.31 -16.13 9.78
C THR A 149 0.52 -16.13 11.09
#